data_4a14991939144519d0cde8bd0f8e54e6
#
_entry.id   4a14991939144519d0cde8bd0f8e54e6
#
_cell.length_a   1.000
_cell.length_b   1.000
_cell.length_c   1.000
_cell.angle_alpha   90.00
_cell.angle_beta   90.00
_cell.angle_gamma   90.00
#
_symmetry.space_group_name_H-M   'P 1'
#
loop_
_entity.id
_entity.type
_entity.pdbx_description
1 polymer ?
#
loop_
_entity_poly.entity_id
_entity_poly.type
_entity_poly.pdbx_seq_one_letter_code
_entity_poly.pdbx_strand_id
1 'polypeptide(L)'
;MRAAKMCGLQAVPCIVHDISERNSAVLALVENIQRQDLSFFDEAAAIEKLISYYGMIQEDAASKLGKAQSTIANKLRLLRLTPEERELIVGFNLTERHARALLKLGSCEERINILEKVIKNKLNVERTEKLVEDYIGQKKVRQ
;
A
#
# COMPACT_ATOMS: atom_id res chain seq x y z
N MET A 1 4.14 -27.80 2.15
CA MET A 1 3.97 -29.21 1.75
C MET A 1 4.81 -29.63 0.54
N ARG A 2 4.82 -28.93 -0.60
CA ARG A 2 5.63 -29.31 -1.79
C ARG A 2 7.12 -29.44 -1.49
N ALA A 3 7.73 -28.48 -0.80
CA ALA A 3 9.15 -28.51 -0.45
C ALA A 3 9.52 -29.72 0.43
N ALA A 4 8.67 -30.04 1.42
CA ALA A 4 8.88 -31.20 2.30
C ALA A 4 8.84 -32.53 1.54
N LYS A 5 7.94 -32.68 0.55
CA LYS A 5 7.91 -33.83 -0.34
C LYS A 5 9.15 -33.93 -1.21
N MET A 6 9.65 -32.80 -1.73
CA MET A 6 10.89 -32.77 -2.53
C MET A 6 12.13 -33.13 -1.70
N CYS A 7 12.13 -32.81 -0.41
CA CYS A 7 13.19 -33.20 0.52
C CYS A 7 13.05 -34.60 1.11
N GLY A 8 12.06 -35.40 0.67
CA GLY A 8 11.86 -36.79 1.11
C GLY A 8 11.41 -36.94 2.56
N LEU A 9 10.88 -35.89 3.19
CA LEU A 9 10.36 -35.95 4.55
C LEU A 9 9.07 -36.76 4.60
N GLN A 10 9.03 -37.79 5.44
CA GLN A 10 7.86 -38.68 5.63
C GLN A 10 6.79 -38.01 6.50
N ALA A 11 7.15 -37.10 7.38
CA ALA A 11 6.24 -36.40 8.26
C ALA A 11 6.74 -34.93 8.48
N VAL A 12 5.80 -34.04 8.61
CA VAL A 12 6.06 -32.62 8.89
C VAL A 12 5.20 -32.22 10.09
N PRO A 13 5.78 -31.60 11.13
CA PRO A 13 4.98 -31.08 12.23
C PRO A 13 4.06 -29.99 11.70
N CYS A 14 2.77 -30.09 11.96
CA CYS A 14 1.78 -29.11 11.56
C CYS A 14 0.74 -28.92 12.66
N ILE A 15 0.17 -27.71 12.71
CA ILE A 15 -0.97 -27.40 13.56
C ILE A 15 -2.20 -27.45 12.64
N VAL A 16 -3.15 -28.32 12.96
CA VAL A 16 -4.41 -28.43 12.22
C VAL A 16 -5.45 -27.55 12.89
N HIS A 17 -5.97 -26.58 12.12
CA HIS A 17 -7.10 -25.74 12.55
C HIS A 17 -8.34 -26.16 11.76
N ASP A 18 -9.44 -26.39 12.46
CA ASP A 18 -10.74 -26.60 11.84
C ASP A 18 -11.38 -25.24 11.56
N ILE A 19 -11.08 -24.69 10.39
CA ILE A 19 -11.56 -23.39 9.95
C ILE A 19 -12.28 -23.51 8.60
N SER A 20 -13.31 -22.68 8.42
CA SER A 20 -14.01 -22.62 7.13
C SER A 20 -13.05 -22.23 5.99
N GLU A 21 -13.34 -22.66 4.75
CA GLU A 21 -12.55 -22.27 3.56
C GLU A 21 -12.37 -20.76 3.44
N ARG A 22 -13.40 -19.98 3.78
CA ARG A 22 -13.35 -18.51 3.79
C ARG A 22 -12.32 -17.99 4.80
N ASN A 23 -12.32 -18.50 6.02
CA ASN A 23 -11.38 -18.10 7.05
C ASN A 23 -9.95 -18.53 6.72
N SER A 24 -9.78 -19.70 6.10
CA SER A 24 -8.49 -20.17 5.61
C SER A 24 -7.92 -19.25 4.54
N ALA A 25 -8.74 -18.80 3.59
CA ALA A 25 -8.35 -17.86 2.54
C ALA A 25 -7.99 -16.48 3.11
N VAL A 26 -8.73 -15.99 4.11
CA VAL A 26 -8.41 -14.73 4.82
C VAL A 26 -7.05 -14.85 5.52
N LEU A 27 -6.80 -15.93 6.25
CA LEU A 27 -5.51 -16.14 6.93
C LEU A 27 -4.34 -16.19 5.95
N ALA A 28 -4.51 -16.89 4.83
CA ALA A 28 -3.48 -16.96 3.79
C ALA A 28 -3.20 -15.58 3.17
N LEU A 29 -4.22 -14.75 2.98
CA LEU A 29 -4.05 -13.38 2.47
C LEU A 29 -3.37 -12.49 3.50
N VAL A 30 -3.75 -12.58 4.78
CA VAL A 30 -3.11 -11.84 5.88
C VAL A 30 -1.63 -12.21 5.99
N GLU A 31 -1.30 -13.51 5.94
CA GLU A 31 0.10 -13.98 5.95
C GLU A 31 0.88 -13.41 4.76
N ASN A 32 0.29 -13.42 3.56
CA ASN A 32 0.93 -12.89 2.38
C ASN A 32 1.16 -11.37 2.46
N ILE A 33 0.23 -10.61 3.06
CA ILE A 33 0.40 -9.16 3.29
C ILE A 33 1.54 -8.87 4.27
N GLN A 34 1.79 -9.75 5.22
CA GLN A 34 2.85 -9.58 6.23
C GLN A 34 4.26 -9.91 5.69
N ARG A 35 4.40 -10.37 4.44
CA ARG A 35 5.70 -10.61 3.82
C ARG A 35 6.45 -9.28 3.60
N GLN A 36 7.77 -9.34 3.81
CA GLN A 36 8.64 -8.14 3.74
C GLN A 36 8.98 -7.69 2.31
N ASP A 37 8.69 -8.51 1.31
CA ASP A 37 9.04 -8.30 -0.10
C ASP A 37 7.93 -7.64 -0.94
N LEU A 38 6.79 -7.32 -0.35
CA LEU A 38 5.69 -6.62 -1.04
C LEU A 38 5.99 -5.13 -1.21
N SER A 39 5.71 -4.61 -2.40
CA SER A 39 5.65 -3.16 -2.57
C SER A 39 4.49 -2.57 -1.74
N PHE A 40 4.60 -1.30 -1.35
CA PHE A 40 3.53 -0.65 -0.58
C PHE A 40 2.23 -0.49 -1.39
N PHE A 41 2.29 -0.53 -2.73
CA PHE A 41 1.10 -0.58 -3.59
C PHE A 41 0.47 -1.97 -3.61
N ASP A 42 1.27 -3.03 -3.66
CA ASP A 42 0.77 -4.41 -3.60
C ASP A 42 0.14 -4.69 -2.24
N GLU A 43 0.76 -4.19 -1.16
CA GLU A 43 0.19 -4.25 0.18
C GLU A 43 -1.17 -3.53 0.23
N ALA A 44 -1.28 -2.33 -0.35
CA ALA A 44 -2.54 -1.59 -0.42
C ALA A 44 -3.62 -2.34 -1.19
N ALA A 45 -3.28 -2.92 -2.35
CA ALA A 45 -4.20 -3.71 -3.16
C ALA A 45 -4.67 -4.98 -2.44
N ALA A 46 -3.78 -5.65 -1.72
CA ALA A 46 -4.14 -6.82 -0.92
C ALA A 46 -5.07 -6.47 0.25
N ILE A 47 -4.86 -5.32 0.90
CA ILE A 47 -5.75 -4.79 1.95
C ILE A 47 -7.13 -4.45 1.36
N GLU A 48 -7.18 -3.80 0.18
CA GLU A 48 -8.44 -3.52 -0.49
C GLU A 48 -9.21 -4.81 -0.80
N LYS A 49 -8.51 -5.84 -1.30
CA LYS A 49 -9.09 -7.14 -1.56
C LYS A 49 -9.64 -7.79 -0.29
N LEU A 50 -8.93 -7.67 0.82
CA LEU A 50 -9.37 -8.18 2.12
C LEU A 50 -10.70 -7.54 2.55
N ILE A 51 -10.83 -6.22 2.35
CA ILE A 51 -12.02 -5.45 2.71
C ILE A 51 -13.16 -5.72 1.74
N SER A 52 -12.93 -5.57 0.42
CA SER A 52 -13.98 -5.64 -0.59
C SER A 52 -14.50 -7.06 -0.81
N TYR A 53 -13.59 -8.03 -0.95
CA TYR A 53 -13.97 -9.41 -1.28
C TYR A 53 -14.48 -10.19 -0.08
N TYR A 54 -13.89 -9.98 1.09
CA TYR A 54 -14.31 -10.68 2.32
C TYR A 54 -15.30 -9.88 3.17
N GLY A 55 -15.68 -8.67 2.75
CA GLY A 55 -16.68 -7.83 3.43
C GLY A 55 -16.22 -7.38 4.82
N MET A 56 -14.92 -7.17 5.01
CA MET A 56 -14.38 -6.66 6.27
C MET A 56 -14.50 -5.15 6.34
N ILE A 57 -14.67 -4.60 7.52
CA ILE A 57 -14.47 -3.18 7.76
C ILE A 57 -12.98 -2.89 8.00
N GLN A 58 -12.58 -1.63 7.80
CA GLN A 58 -11.16 -1.23 7.94
C GLN A 58 -10.58 -1.53 9.33
N GLU A 59 -11.42 -1.46 10.35
CA GLU A 59 -11.05 -1.72 11.75
C GLU A 59 -10.71 -3.20 11.97
N ASP A 60 -11.52 -4.11 11.43
CA ASP A 60 -11.27 -5.55 11.47
C ASP A 60 -9.98 -5.93 10.71
N ALA A 61 -9.79 -5.34 9.52
CA ALA A 61 -8.57 -5.54 8.74
C ALA A 61 -7.34 -5.04 9.50
N ALA A 62 -7.43 -3.89 10.15
CA ALA A 62 -6.37 -3.32 10.98
C ALA A 62 -6.01 -4.25 12.14
N SER A 63 -7.02 -4.74 12.87
CA SER A 63 -6.83 -5.70 13.97
C SER A 63 -6.14 -6.97 13.50
N LYS A 64 -6.59 -7.58 12.38
CA LYS A 64 -5.99 -8.80 11.83
C LYS A 64 -4.56 -8.61 11.35
N LEU A 65 -4.23 -7.43 10.84
CA LEU A 65 -2.89 -7.10 10.36
C LEU A 65 -1.97 -6.54 11.45
N GLY A 66 -2.46 -6.35 12.68
CA GLY A 66 -1.70 -5.75 13.77
C GLY A 66 -1.30 -4.29 13.49
N LYS A 67 -2.12 -3.55 12.74
CA LYS A 67 -1.88 -2.15 12.34
C LYS A 67 -2.96 -1.24 12.91
N ALA A 68 -2.66 0.07 13.00
CA ALA A 68 -3.68 1.06 13.31
C ALA A 68 -4.65 1.24 12.13
N GLN A 69 -5.92 1.50 12.41
CA GLN A 69 -6.93 1.76 11.37
C GLN A 69 -6.53 2.94 10.46
N SER A 70 -5.90 3.98 11.00
CA SER A 70 -5.37 5.09 10.23
C SER A 70 -4.28 4.67 9.23
N THR A 71 -3.49 3.64 9.55
CA THR A 71 -2.49 3.07 8.64
C THR A 71 -3.20 2.39 7.47
N ILE A 72 -4.24 1.60 7.73
CA ILE A 72 -5.05 0.96 6.69
C ILE A 72 -5.69 2.01 5.78
N ALA A 73 -6.30 3.03 6.34
CA ALA A 73 -6.91 4.13 5.57
C ALA A 73 -5.88 4.83 4.68
N ASN A 74 -4.67 5.10 5.18
CA ASN A 74 -3.59 5.70 4.39
C ASN A 74 -3.12 4.77 3.25
N LYS A 75 -3.01 3.47 3.49
CA LYS A 75 -2.68 2.48 2.46
C LYS A 75 -3.73 2.46 1.34
N LEU A 76 -4.99 2.40 1.69
CA LEU A 76 -6.10 2.42 0.71
C LEU A 76 -6.12 3.71 -0.12
N ARG A 77 -5.75 4.85 0.45
CA ARG A 77 -5.66 6.12 -0.30
C ARG A 77 -4.62 6.08 -1.40
N LEU A 78 -3.55 5.26 -1.29
CA LEU A 78 -2.53 5.11 -2.34
C LEU A 78 -3.12 4.56 -3.64
N LEU A 79 -4.22 3.81 -3.55
CA LEU A 79 -4.90 3.24 -4.71
C LEU A 79 -5.62 4.29 -5.57
N ARG A 80 -5.73 5.54 -5.10
CA ARG A 80 -6.22 6.67 -5.89
C ARG A 80 -5.21 7.20 -6.91
N LEU A 81 -3.94 6.84 -6.76
CA LEU A 81 -2.92 7.16 -7.75
C LEU A 81 -3.14 6.34 -9.01
N THR A 82 -3.00 6.96 -10.18
CA THR A 82 -3.13 6.28 -11.47
C THR A 82 -2.00 5.26 -11.67
N PRO A 83 -2.18 4.26 -12.55
CA PRO A 83 -1.10 3.33 -12.86
C PRO A 83 0.19 4.03 -13.29
N GLU A 84 0.09 5.08 -14.10
CA GLU A 84 1.22 5.89 -14.56
C GLU A 84 1.96 6.57 -13.40
N GLU A 85 1.23 7.17 -12.45
CA GLU A 85 1.82 7.77 -11.25
C GLU A 85 2.53 6.72 -10.40
N ARG A 86 1.95 5.52 -10.27
CA ARG A 86 2.55 4.41 -9.49
C ARG A 86 3.84 3.90 -10.15
N GLU A 87 3.85 3.75 -11.48
CA GLU A 87 5.04 3.34 -12.24
C GLU A 87 6.19 4.33 -12.05
N LEU A 88 5.92 5.63 -12.12
CA LEU A 88 6.94 6.66 -11.86
C LEU A 88 7.45 6.59 -10.41
N ILE A 89 6.57 6.47 -9.43
CA ILE A 89 6.94 6.39 -8.02
C ILE A 89 7.85 5.17 -7.76
N VAL A 90 7.49 4.00 -8.27
CA VAL A 90 8.28 2.77 -8.11
C VAL A 90 9.57 2.84 -8.91
N GLY A 91 9.51 3.28 -10.17
CA GLY A 91 10.65 3.35 -11.08
C GLY A 91 11.77 4.28 -10.58
N PHE A 92 11.42 5.32 -9.85
CA PHE A 92 12.40 6.26 -9.26
C PHE A 92 12.65 6.01 -7.75
N ASN A 93 12.25 4.84 -7.25
CA ASN A 93 12.46 4.43 -5.85
C ASN A 93 11.94 5.46 -4.82
N LEU A 94 10.84 6.11 -5.13
CA LEU A 94 10.18 7.01 -4.18
C LEU A 94 9.45 6.19 -3.11
N THR A 95 9.39 6.73 -1.91
CA THR A 95 8.78 6.04 -0.76
C THR A 95 7.27 6.27 -0.68
N GLU A 96 6.59 5.48 0.13
CA GLU A 96 5.18 5.66 0.46
C GLU A 96 4.86 7.09 0.95
N ARG A 97 5.78 7.72 1.69
CA ARG A 97 5.59 9.09 2.18
C ARG A 97 5.55 10.12 1.04
N HIS A 98 6.35 9.94 -0.02
CA HIS A 98 6.27 10.78 -1.23
C HIS A 98 4.90 10.60 -1.90
N ALA A 99 4.44 9.36 -2.09
CA ALA A 99 3.14 9.05 -2.67
C ALA A 99 1.99 9.69 -1.86
N ARG A 100 2.05 9.63 -0.54
CA ARG A 100 1.06 10.25 0.35
C ARG A 100 1.05 11.77 0.27
N ALA A 101 2.21 12.40 0.12
CA ALA A 101 2.30 13.85 -0.05
C ALA A 101 1.59 14.30 -1.33
N LEU A 102 1.79 13.58 -2.45
CA LEU A 102 1.14 13.86 -3.73
C LEU A 102 -0.39 13.75 -3.66
N LEU A 103 -0.93 12.85 -2.85
CA LEU A 103 -2.38 12.69 -2.68
C LEU A 103 -3.09 13.89 -2.04
N LYS A 104 -2.37 14.88 -1.52
CA LYS A 104 -2.93 16.16 -1.08
C LYS A 104 -3.37 17.02 -2.27
N LEU A 105 -2.86 16.76 -3.47
CA LEU A 105 -3.21 17.46 -4.71
C LEU A 105 -4.50 16.91 -5.30
N GLY A 106 -5.32 17.79 -5.88
CA GLY A 106 -6.69 17.46 -6.32
C GLY A 106 -6.75 16.71 -7.65
N SER A 107 -5.89 17.06 -8.62
CA SER A 107 -5.93 16.48 -9.97
C SER A 107 -4.71 15.61 -10.28
N CYS A 108 -4.88 14.69 -11.23
CA CYS A 108 -3.79 13.86 -11.74
C CYS A 108 -2.69 14.71 -12.39
N GLU A 109 -3.08 15.73 -13.17
CA GLU A 109 -2.12 16.63 -13.83
C GLU A 109 -1.24 17.36 -12.84
N GLU A 110 -1.82 17.88 -11.75
CA GLU A 110 -1.05 18.52 -10.67
C GLU A 110 -0.06 17.56 -10.03
N ARG A 111 -0.51 16.32 -9.77
CA ARG A 111 0.34 15.30 -9.17
C ARG A 111 1.51 14.91 -10.07
N ILE A 112 1.27 14.72 -11.37
CA ILE A 112 2.32 14.42 -12.36
C ILE A 112 3.32 15.56 -12.44
N ASN A 113 2.86 16.81 -12.57
CA ASN A 113 3.74 18.00 -12.60
C ASN A 113 4.65 18.11 -11.37
N ILE A 114 4.11 17.84 -10.19
CA ILE A 114 4.90 17.87 -8.95
C ILE A 114 5.83 16.66 -8.89
N LEU A 115 5.37 15.49 -9.30
CA LEU A 115 6.15 14.25 -9.32
C LEU A 115 7.39 14.39 -10.23
N GLU A 116 7.25 14.97 -11.42
CA GLU A 116 8.36 15.26 -12.31
C GLU A 116 9.41 16.17 -11.65
N LYS A 117 8.97 17.21 -10.92
CA LYS A 117 9.87 18.10 -10.18
C LYS A 117 10.59 17.36 -9.05
N VAL A 118 9.90 16.48 -8.34
CA VAL A 118 10.46 15.63 -7.27
C VAL A 118 11.55 14.72 -7.85
N ILE A 119 11.29 14.10 -8.97
CA ILE A 119 12.22 13.19 -9.67
C ILE A 119 13.43 13.98 -10.19
N LYS A 120 13.19 15.05 -10.95
CA LYS A 120 14.25 15.88 -11.57
C LYS A 120 15.22 16.46 -10.54
N ASN A 121 14.70 16.93 -9.41
CA ASN A 121 15.50 17.56 -8.37
C ASN A 121 15.91 16.57 -7.25
N LYS A 122 15.57 15.29 -7.36
CA LYS A 122 15.86 14.24 -6.36
C LYS A 122 15.47 14.68 -4.94
N LEU A 123 14.26 15.23 -4.80
CA LEU A 123 13.77 15.74 -3.53
C LEU A 123 13.54 14.62 -2.53
N ASN A 124 13.93 14.86 -1.28
CA ASN A 124 13.56 14.00 -0.17
C ASN A 124 12.10 14.21 0.26
N VAL A 125 11.61 13.41 1.19
CA VAL A 125 10.22 13.45 1.67
C VAL A 125 9.84 14.83 2.16
N GLU A 126 10.66 15.45 3.02
CA GLU A 126 10.38 16.74 3.64
C GLU A 126 10.25 17.87 2.60
N ARG A 127 11.17 17.92 1.64
CA ARG A 127 11.14 18.90 0.54
C ARG A 127 9.95 18.66 -0.40
N THR A 128 9.56 17.40 -0.59
CA THR A 128 8.37 17.03 -1.37
C THR A 128 7.10 17.50 -0.66
N GLU A 129 6.98 17.25 0.63
CA GLU A 129 5.85 17.71 1.45
C GLU A 129 5.72 19.23 1.40
N LYS A 130 6.85 19.96 1.56
CA LYS A 130 6.89 21.42 1.46
C LYS A 130 6.49 21.92 0.07
N LEU A 131 7.03 21.32 -1.00
CA LEU A 131 6.69 21.70 -2.38
C LEU A 131 5.18 21.53 -2.66
N VAL A 132 4.56 20.48 -2.15
CA VAL A 132 3.12 20.25 -2.27
C VAL A 132 2.33 21.30 -1.48
N GLU A 133 2.75 21.63 -0.27
CA GLU A 133 2.10 22.63 0.57
C GLU A 133 2.19 24.03 -0.04
N ASP A 134 3.36 24.42 -0.54
CA ASP A 134 3.57 25.69 -1.23
C ASP A 134 2.68 25.79 -2.49
N TYR A 135 2.57 24.70 -3.25
CA TYR A 135 1.71 24.65 -4.44
C TYR A 135 0.23 24.85 -4.08
N ILE A 136 -0.25 24.18 -3.04
CA ILE A 136 -1.63 24.32 -2.56
C ILE A 136 -1.87 25.73 -2.03
N GLY A 137 -0.92 26.31 -1.31
CA GLY A 137 -0.99 27.67 -0.80
C GLY A 137 -1.11 28.72 -1.92
N GLN A 138 -0.28 28.60 -2.95
CA GLN A 138 -0.33 29.50 -4.12
C GLN A 138 -1.65 29.38 -4.89
N LYS A 139 -2.23 28.19 -4.97
CA LYS A 139 -3.52 27.98 -5.64
C LYS A 139 -4.66 28.65 -4.89
N LYS A 140 -4.66 28.60 -3.55
CA LYS A 140 -5.69 29.27 -2.72
C LYS A 140 -5.65 30.79 -2.82
N VAL A 141 -4.48 31.39 -3.06
CA VAL A 141 -4.33 32.85 -3.20
C VAL A 141 -4.81 33.34 -4.57
N ARG A 142 -4.85 32.45 -5.59
CA ARG A 142 -5.26 32.79 -6.96
C ARG A 142 -6.77 32.59 -7.23
N GLN A 143 -7.51 32.06 -6.28
CA GLN A 143 -8.98 31.93 -6.30
C GLN A 143 -9.62 33.02 -5.44
#